data_ba4fe919a7a9f4853c404263039383d3
#
_entry.id   ba4fe919a7a9f4853c404263039383d3
#
_cell.length_a   1.000
_cell.length_b   1.000
_cell.length_c   1.000
_cell.angle_alpha   90.00
_cell.angle_beta   90.00
_cell.angle_gamma   90.00
#
_symmetry.space_group_name_H-M   'P 1'
#
loop_
_entity.id
_entity.type
_entity.pdbx_description
1 polymer ?
#
loop_
_entity_poly.entity_id
_entity_poly.type
_entity_poly.pdbx_seq_one_letter_code
_entity_poly.pdbx_strand_id
1 'polypeptide(L)'
;MSLSNPVFIPGPTNLPDSIRRAIDLPTVDHRSPAFAASLPQLFDGLKQIVGTTTGKIFIFPGTGTGGWEATISNTLSRGDRVLACRHGVFSDKWIRMCQNFGLIVDVIDCDWRGPADPTQIEAILRADTGRQIKAVLATHNETATGVRSDLASIREAIDHAGSDALFFVDGVSSIASMDFQMDEWGIDAAVTGSQKGLMLPAGLSIVALSQKAREAGQNAGLPRFFFDCEIMGAMTDAGGFPYTPPMQLLAGLSHSLELLLNEGLDQVFSRHFKMAEGVRQATAAWGMDLCCQDLQFASDTVTTIMVPDGFDGDRLVAHAYDRYGMSFGVGLGQLAGQAFRIGHLGALSEAQALSGLAVIEMAMLDLGYPITGGCGVAAAQEWYRSAFSGHSVDASAADDSACEDVA
;
A
#
# COMPACT_ATOMS: atom_id res chain seq x y z
N MET A 1 17.05 -26.88 9.29
CA MET A 1 16.72 -25.45 9.50
C MET A 1 15.90 -25.03 8.30
N SER A 2 14.64 -24.69 8.45
CA SER A 2 13.89 -24.05 7.37
C SER A 2 14.33 -22.58 7.34
N LEU A 3 15.11 -22.22 6.33
CA LEU A 3 15.30 -20.83 5.97
C LEU A 3 13.94 -20.31 5.56
N SER A 4 13.48 -19.21 6.13
CA SER A 4 12.25 -18.55 5.66
C SER A 4 12.57 -17.90 4.31
N ASN A 5 11.96 -18.43 3.25
CA ASN A 5 12.05 -17.78 1.94
C ASN A 5 11.33 -16.41 1.98
N PRO A 6 11.79 -15.43 1.20
CA PRO A 6 11.05 -14.19 1.06
C PRO A 6 9.66 -14.45 0.48
N VAL A 7 8.69 -13.62 0.88
CA VAL A 7 7.34 -13.68 0.33
C VAL A 7 7.17 -12.63 -0.76
N PHE A 8 6.47 -12.99 -1.83
CA PHE A 8 6.14 -12.12 -2.98
C PHE A 8 4.64 -11.89 -3.11
N ILE A 9 3.91 -12.04 -2.00
CA ILE A 9 2.51 -11.62 -1.91
C ILE A 9 2.44 -10.08 -1.75
N PRO A 10 1.38 -9.40 -2.24
CA PRO A 10 1.23 -7.95 -2.09
C PRO A 10 0.86 -7.52 -0.66
N GLY A 11 1.49 -8.09 0.32
CA GLY A 11 1.30 -7.91 1.75
C GLY A 11 0.52 -9.05 2.43
N PRO A 12 0.90 -9.40 3.69
CA PRO A 12 1.98 -8.77 4.47
C PRO A 12 3.33 -8.84 3.77
N THR A 13 4.17 -7.82 3.99
CA THR A 13 5.50 -7.71 3.37
C THR A 13 6.54 -8.50 4.15
N ASN A 14 7.70 -8.71 3.52
CA ASN A 14 8.89 -9.19 4.24
C ASN A 14 9.21 -8.24 5.39
N LEU A 15 9.50 -8.82 6.54
CA LEU A 15 9.80 -8.08 7.77
C LEU A 15 11.31 -7.93 7.91
N PRO A 16 11.89 -6.71 7.83
CA PRO A 16 13.31 -6.48 8.07
C PRO A 16 13.74 -6.96 9.44
N ASP A 17 14.94 -7.54 9.55
CA ASP A 17 15.47 -8.02 10.82
C ASP A 17 15.60 -6.94 11.90
N SER A 18 15.87 -5.70 11.50
CA SER A 18 15.94 -4.56 12.43
C SER A 18 14.56 -4.23 13.01
N ILE A 19 13.51 -4.26 12.19
CA ILE A 19 12.11 -4.07 12.65
C ILE A 19 11.69 -5.26 13.52
N ARG A 20 12.04 -6.51 13.12
CA ARG A 20 11.76 -7.69 13.94
C ARG A 20 12.38 -7.59 15.33
N ARG A 21 13.62 -7.09 15.45
CA ARG A 21 14.26 -6.82 16.75
C ARG A 21 13.58 -5.67 17.51
N ALA A 22 13.10 -4.65 16.80
CA ALA A 22 12.41 -3.53 17.43
C ALA A 22 11.05 -3.90 18.02
N ILE A 23 10.36 -4.90 17.47
CA ILE A 23 9.08 -5.41 18.02
C ILE A 23 9.30 -6.48 19.11
N ASP A 24 10.50 -7.07 19.22
CA ASP A 24 10.82 -8.08 20.24
C ASP A 24 11.26 -7.39 21.55
N LEU A 25 10.30 -6.71 22.17
CA LEU A 25 10.51 -5.94 23.40
C LEU A 25 9.75 -6.58 24.57
N PRO A 26 10.33 -6.50 25.80
CA PRO A 26 9.60 -6.78 27.02
C PRO A 26 8.35 -5.91 27.13
N THR A 27 7.38 -6.37 27.91
CA THR A 27 6.21 -5.55 28.25
C THR A 27 6.65 -4.28 28.99
N VAL A 28 6.24 -3.12 28.50
CA VAL A 28 6.48 -1.81 29.11
C VAL A 28 5.16 -1.17 29.52
N ASP A 29 5.22 -0.29 30.51
CA ASP A 29 4.04 0.46 30.96
C ASP A 29 3.65 1.52 29.92
N HIS A 30 2.48 1.32 29.28
CA HIS A 30 1.91 2.24 28.29
C HIS A 30 1.41 3.57 28.89
N ARG A 31 1.53 3.76 30.20
CA ARG A 31 1.22 5.02 30.91
C ARG A 31 2.49 5.68 31.44
N SER A 32 3.65 5.15 31.12
CA SER A 32 4.91 5.73 31.58
C SER A 32 5.18 7.08 30.91
N PRO A 33 5.86 8.02 31.63
CA PRO A 33 6.29 9.29 31.03
C PRO A 33 7.18 9.10 29.78
N ALA A 34 7.98 8.03 29.73
CA ALA A 34 8.84 7.72 28.59
C ALA A 34 8.00 7.37 27.33
N PHE A 35 6.92 6.60 27.51
CA PHE A 35 6.00 6.32 26.40
C PHE A 35 5.32 7.59 25.90
N ALA A 36 4.76 8.40 26.81
CA ALA A 36 4.13 9.68 26.44
C ALA A 36 5.10 10.59 25.66
N ALA A 37 6.37 10.64 26.06
CA ALA A 37 7.41 11.44 25.41
C ALA A 37 7.78 10.93 23.99
N SER A 38 7.51 9.67 23.65
CA SER A 38 7.80 9.09 22.32
C SER A 38 6.71 9.38 21.28
N LEU A 39 5.49 9.67 21.71
CA LEU A 39 4.34 9.83 20.79
C LEU A 39 4.48 10.99 19.81
N PRO A 40 4.96 12.19 20.17
CA PRO A 40 5.09 13.29 19.22
C PRO A 40 5.94 12.91 18.00
N GLN A 41 7.12 12.32 18.20
CA GLN A 41 7.98 11.89 17.10
C GLN A 41 7.30 10.83 16.21
N LEU A 42 6.55 9.90 16.80
CA LEU A 42 5.82 8.88 16.07
C LEU A 42 4.75 9.52 15.14
N PHE A 43 3.95 10.44 15.68
CA PHE A 43 2.91 11.12 14.89
C PHE A 43 3.50 12.07 13.85
N ASP A 44 4.59 12.77 14.15
CA ASP A 44 5.28 13.64 13.20
C ASP A 44 5.89 12.83 12.04
N GLY A 45 6.45 11.66 12.31
CA GLY A 45 6.92 10.74 11.27
C GLY A 45 5.77 10.26 10.37
N LEU A 46 4.63 9.89 10.95
CA LEU A 46 3.45 9.50 10.16
C LEU A 46 2.90 10.64 9.31
N LYS A 47 2.89 11.88 9.81
CA LYS A 47 2.50 13.05 9.03
C LYS A 47 3.39 13.22 7.80
N GLN A 48 4.70 13.06 7.95
CA GLN A 48 5.63 13.13 6.83
C GLN A 48 5.33 12.02 5.80
N ILE A 49 5.10 10.79 6.24
CA ILE A 49 4.79 9.65 5.35
C ILE A 49 3.50 9.86 4.54
N VAL A 50 2.48 10.50 5.11
CA VAL A 50 1.22 10.74 4.40
C VAL A 50 1.17 12.11 3.69
N GLY A 51 2.24 12.90 3.78
CA GLY A 51 2.31 14.21 3.13
C GLY A 51 1.31 15.22 3.71
N THR A 52 1.23 15.33 5.05
CA THR A 52 0.35 16.31 5.71
C THR A 52 1.05 17.09 6.80
N THR A 53 0.76 18.36 6.87
CA THR A 53 1.12 19.26 7.97
C THR A 53 -0.09 19.63 8.83
N THR A 54 -1.27 19.61 8.23
CA THR A 54 -2.53 20.09 8.81
C THR A 54 -3.44 18.97 9.30
N GLY A 55 -3.32 17.78 8.71
CA GLY A 55 -4.09 16.60 9.07
C GLY A 55 -3.77 16.06 10.46
N LYS A 56 -4.74 15.41 11.08
CA LYS A 56 -4.57 14.67 12.34
C LYS A 56 -4.49 13.18 12.08
N ILE A 57 -3.48 12.54 12.68
CA ILE A 57 -3.24 11.10 12.57
C ILE A 57 -3.90 10.38 13.74
N PHE A 58 -4.52 9.24 13.44
CA PHE A 58 -5.11 8.32 14.41
C PHE A 58 -4.56 6.92 14.18
N ILE A 59 -4.17 6.24 15.25
CA ILE A 59 -3.64 4.88 15.21
C ILE A 59 -4.58 3.98 16.01
N PHE A 60 -5.14 2.98 15.35
CA PHE A 60 -5.99 1.97 15.99
C PHE A 60 -5.37 0.58 15.87
N PRO A 61 -5.48 -0.28 16.90
CA PRO A 61 -5.26 -1.71 16.72
C PRO A 61 -6.22 -2.25 15.64
N GLY A 62 -5.65 -2.75 14.52
CA GLY A 62 -6.48 -3.18 13.40
C GLY A 62 -5.71 -3.34 12.10
N THR A 63 -6.41 -3.30 11.00
CA THR A 63 -5.86 -3.33 9.64
C THR A 63 -6.43 -2.18 8.82
N GLY A 64 -5.99 -2.00 7.56
CA GLY A 64 -6.57 -0.99 6.68
C GLY A 64 -8.10 -1.05 6.56
N THR A 65 -8.68 -2.26 6.61
CA THR A 65 -10.14 -2.43 6.64
C THR A 65 -10.79 -1.76 7.86
N GLY A 66 -10.16 -1.86 9.04
CA GLY A 66 -10.60 -1.11 10.23
C GLY A 66 -10.47 0.40 10.05
N GLY A 67 -9.46 0.86 9.31
CA GLY A 67 -9.30 2.29 8.97
C GLY A 67 -10.40 2.81 8.05
N TRP A 68 -10.86 2.01 7.09
CA TRP A 68 -12.03 2.34 6.27
C TRP A 68 -13.28 2.51 7.15
N GLU A 69 -13.51 1.57 8.08
CA GLU A 69 -14.61 1.63 9.03
C GLU A 69 -14.52 2.87 9.93
N ALA A 70 -13.33 3.15 10.48
CA ALA A 70 -13.06 4.35 11.27
C ALA A 70 -13.37 5.62 10.46
N THR A 71 -12.92 5.71 9.21
CA THR A 71 -13.19 6.86 8.34
C THR A 71 -14.68 7.09 8.15
N ILE A 72 -15.42 6.04 7.75
CA ILE A 72 -16.86 6.13 7.49
C ILE A 72 -17.62 6.50 8.77
N SER A 73 -17.36 5.79 9.87
CA SER A 73 -18.13 5.98 11.11
C SER A 73 -17.87 7.32 11.78
N ASN A 74 -16.70 7.93 11.55
CA ASN A 74 -16.37 9.24 12.12
C ASN A 74 -16.79 10.43 11.25
N THR A 75 -17.22 10.24 10.01
CA THR A 75 -17.45 11.37 9.10
C THR A 75 -18.83 11.37 8.45
N LEU A 76 -19.56 10.27 8.51
CA LEU A 76 -20.82 10.09 7.79
C LEU A 76 -21.95 9.63 8.71
N SER A 77 -23.17 9.75 8.20
CA SER A 77 -24.42 9.33 8.86
C SER A 77 -25.15 8.28 8.01
N ARG A 78 -25.97 7.46 8.65
CA ARG A 78 -26.85 6.52 7.92
C ARG A 78 -27.72 7.27 6.91
N GLY A 79 -27.76 6.79 5.68
CA GLY A 79 -28.48 7.40 4.56
C GLY A 79 -27.68 8.45 3.80
N ASP A 80 -26.47 8.82 4.24
CA ASP A 80 -25.61 9.69 3.45
C ASP A 80 -25.25 9.01 2.13
N ARG A 81 -25.17 9.82 1.07
CA ARG A 81 -24.82 9.36 -0.28
C ARG A 81 -23.31 9.54 -0.50
N VAL A 82 -22.67 8.54 -1.07
CA VAL A 82 -21.25 8.57 -1.43
C VAL A 82 -21.07 8.09 -2.87
N LEU A 83 -20.04 8.60 -3.56
CA LEU A 83 -19.62 8.19 -4.89
C LEU A 83 -18.36 7.35 -4.77
N ALA A 84 -18.31 6.19 -5.42
CA ALA A 84 -17.15 5.30 -5.36
C ALA A 84 -16.84 4.67 -6.71
N CYS A 85 -15.55 4.61 -7.07
CA CYS A 85 -15.06 3.89 -8.24
C CYS A 85 -14.78 2.43 -7.88
N ARG A 86 -15.33 1.49 -8.67
CA ARG A 86 -15.08 0.05 -8.54
C ARG A 86 -14.19 -0.43 -9.68
N HIS A 87 -12.92 -0.64 -9.41
CA HIS A 87 -11.92 -1.11 -10.38
C HIS A 87 -11.07 -2.26 -9.84
N GLY A 88 -11.57 -2.94 -8.79
CA GLY A 88 -10.94 -4.12 -8.21
C GLY A 88 -11.62 -4.61 -6.95
N VAL A 89 -10.99 -5.57 -6.29
CA VAL A 89 -11.56 -6.24 -5.11
C VAL A 89 -11.57 -5.33 -3.88
N PHE A 90 -10.56 -4.47 -3.70
CA PHE A 90 -10.47 -3.66 -2.50
C PHE A 90 -11.43 -2.46 -2.57
N SER A 91 -11.55 -1.83 -3.73
CA SER A 91 -12.58 -0.82 -3.98
C SER A 91 -14.00 -1.39 -3.82
N ASP A 92 -14.29 -2.59 -4.33
CA ASP A 92 -15.59 -3.27 -4.13
C ASP A 92 -15.86 -3.60 -2.64
N LYS A 93 -14.85 -4.04 -1.89
CA LYS A 93 -15.01 -4.28 -0.45
C LYS A 93 -15.36 -3.01 0.32
N TRP A 94 -14.76 -1.88 -0.03
CA TRP A 94 -15.07 -0.61 0.64
C TRP A 94 -16.50 -0.15 0.29
N ILE A 95 -16.92 -0.30 -0.96
CA ILE A 95 -18.31 -0.06 -1.39
C ILE A 95 -19.28 -0.91 -0.55
N ARG A 96 -19.03 -2.21 -0.43
CA ARG A 96 -19.88 -3.10 0.39
C ARG A 96 -19.90 -2.71 1.86
N MET A 97 -18.78 -2.24 2.39
CA MET A 97 -18.73 -1.71 3.75
C MET A 97 -19.66 -0.50 3.88
N CYS A 98 -19.58 0.48 2.99
CA CYS A 98 -20.47 1.64 2.99
C CYS A 98 -21.96 1.22 2.97
N GLN A 99 -22.32 0.27 2.12
CA GLN A 99 -23.69 -0.27 2.03
C GLN A 99 -24.11 -0.94 3.35
N ASN A 100 -23.23 -1.71 4.00
CA ASN A 100 -23.51 -2.37 5.29
C ASN A 100 -23.70 -1.35 6.43
N PHE A 101 -23.03 -0.21 6.37
CA PHE A 101 -23.25 0.91 7.30
C PHE A 101 -24.53 1.70 7.00
N GLY A 102 -25.22 1.36 5.93
CA GLY A 102 -26.49 1.98 5.51
C GLY A 102 -26.31 3.29 4.76
N LEU A 103 -25.17 3.45 4.09
CA LEU A 103 -24.94 4.54 3.14
C LEU A 103 -25.56 4.20 1.78
N ILE A 104 -25.92 5.23 1.01
CA ILE A 104 -26.33 5.12 -0.38
C ILE A 104 -25.06 5.28 -1.22
N VAL A 105 -24.68 4.25 -2.00
CA VAL A 105 -23.46 4.28 -2.79
C VAL A 105 -23.79 4.37 -4.26
N ASP A 106 -23.41 5.47 -4.91
CA ASP A 106 -23.36 5.59 -6.35
C ASP A 106 -22.04 4.98 -6.82
N VAL A 107 -22.09 3.96 -7.67
CA VAL A 107 -20.93 3.21 -8.11
C VAL A 107 -20.60 3.54 -9.55
N ILE A 108 -19.35 3.95 -9.79
CA ILE A 108 -18.77 3.99 -11.14
C ILE A 108 -18.08 2.64 -11.36
N ASP A 109 -18.64 1.82 -12.24
CA ASP A 109 -18.01 0.58 -12.68
C ASP A 109 -16.92 0.89 -13.69
N CYS A 110 -15.66 0.82 -13.28
CA CYS A 110 -14.51 1.03 -14.14
C CYS A 110 -13.99 -0.30 -14.70
N ASP A 111 -13.25 -0.23 -15.79
CA ASP A 111 -12.45 -1.38 -16.24
C ASP A 111 -11.41 -1.73 -15.17
N TRP A 112 -11.35 -3.00 -14.78
CA TRP A 112 -10.35 -3.48 -13.82
C TRP A 112 -8.90 -3.40 -14.34
N ARG A 113 -8.74 -3.16 -15.63
CA ARG A 113 -7.44 -2.99 -16.28
C ARG A 113 -7.00 -1.53 -16.39
N GLY A 114 -7.82 -0.58 -15.91
CA GLY A 114 -7.59 0.86 -15.94
C GLY A 114 -7.88 1.54 -14.59
N PRO A 115 -7.44 2.80 -14.45
CA PRO A 115 -7.66 3.59 -13.24
C PRO A 115 -9.11 4.06 -13.09
N ALA A 116 -9.44 4.65 -11.94
CA ALA A 116 -10.63 5.46 -11.79
C ALA A 116 -10.63 6.62 -12.79
N ASP A 117 -11.77 6.87 -13.44
CA ASP A 117 -11.91 7.94 -14.46
C ASP A 117 -12.39 9.25 -13.82
N PRO A 118 -11.53 10.29 -13.73
CA PRO A 118 -11.90 11.59 -13.17
C PRO A 118 -13.06 12.26 -13.94
N THR A 119 -13.16 12.02 -15.24
CA THR A 119 -14.21 12.63 -16.09
C THR A 119 -15.60 12.15 -15.69
N GLN A 120 -15.73 10.86 -15.38
CA GLN A 120 -17.01 10.31 -14.91
C GLN A 120 -17.35 10.82 -13.50
N ILE A 121 -16.34 10.95 -12.63
CA ILE A 121 -16.52 11.54 -11.29
C ILE A 121 -17.05 12.98 -11.42
N GLU A 122 -16.40 13.82 -12.24
CA GLU A 122 -16.83 15.20 -12.47
C GLU A 122 -18.26 15.27 -13.00
N ALA A 123 -18.59 14.45 -14.00
CA ALA A 123 -19.92 14.46 -14.61
C ALA A 123 -21.03 14.14 -13.60
N ILE A 124 -20.82 13.14 -12.73
CA ILE A 124 -21.79 12.75 -11.69
C ILE A 124 -21.91 13.85 -10.63
N LEU A 125 -20.80 14.40 -10.18
CA LEU A 125 -20.81 15.48 -9.16
C LEU A 125 -21.46 16.77 -9.72
N ARG A 126 -21.26 17.11 -10.99
CA ARG A 126 -21.97 18.23 -11.65
C ARG A 126 -23.48 17.99 -11.76
N ALA A 127 -23.89 16.75 -11.94
CA ALA A 127 -25.31 16.38 -12.00
C ALA A 127 -25.97 16.38 -10.61
N ASP A 128 -25.21 16.28 -9.53
CA ASP A 128 -25.67 16.34 -8.14
C ASP A 128 -25.97 17.79 -7.70
N THR A 129 -26.94 18.42 -8.34
CA THR A 129 -27.33 19.80 -8.05
C THR A 129 -27.85 20.00 -6.61
N GLY A 130 -28.32 18.93 -5.97
CA GLY A 130 -28.75 18.92 -4.58
C GLY A 130 -27.63 18.77 -3.55
N ARG A 131 -26.38 18.60 -4.00
CA ARG A 131 -25.18 18.37 -3.15
C ARG A 131 -25.40 17.25 -2.12
N GLN A 132 -25.99 16.16 -2.58
CA GLN A 132 -26.32 15.01 -1.73
C GLN A 132 -25.13 14.10 -1.52
N ILE A 133 -24.17 14.06 -2.45
CA ILE A 133 -22.95 13.26 -2.35
C ILE A 133 -22.05 13.90 -1.31
N LYS A 134 -21.82 13.18 -0.19
CA LYS A 134 -21.05 13.64 0.97
C LYS A 134 -19.59 13.29 0.87
N ALA A 135 -19.25 12.21 0.15
CA ALA A 135 -17.88 11.80 -0.03
C ALA A 135 -17.66 11.11 -1.38
N VAL A 136 -16.46 11.27 -1.93
CA VAL A 136 -15.90 10.51 -3.06
C VAL A 136 -14.87 9.55 -2.50
N LEU A 137 -14.99 8.26 -2.79
CA LEU A 137 -14.08 7.22 -2.37
C LEU A 137 -13.21 6.76 -3.54
N ALA A 138 -11.89 6.83 -3.37
CA ALA A 138 -10.93 6.34 -4.34
C ALA A 138 -9.92 5.39 -3.71
N THR A 139 -9.58 4.32 -4.44
CA THR A 139 -8.46 3.45 -4.11
C THR A 139 -7.24 3.92 -4.91
N HIS A 140 -6.20 4.42 -4.22
CA HIS A 140 -5.00 4.92 -4.87
C HIS A 140 -4.27 3.82 -5.64
N ASN A 141 -4.09 2.66 -5.00
CA ASN A 141 -3.45 1.50 -5.60
C ASN A 141 -4.32 0.25 -5.38
N GLU A 142 -4.98 -0.20 -6.42
CA GLU A 142 -5.81 -1.41 -6.35
C GLU A 142 -4.92 -2.66 -6.42
N THR A 143 -4.72 -3.27 -5.28
CA THR A 143 -3.79 -4.40 -5.12
C THR A 143 -4.22 -5.65 -5.89
N ALA A 144 -5.51 -5.78 -6.22
CA ALA A 144 -6.00 -6.92 -6.99
C ALA A 144 -5.58 -6.87 -8.46
N THR A 145 -5.48 -5.66 -9.01
CA THR A 145 -5.26 -5.42 -10.45
C THR A 145 -3.86 -4.89 -10.77
N GLY A 146 -3.17 -4.32 -9.76
CA GLY A 146 -1.90 -3.64 -9.98
C GLY A 146 -2.06 -2.31 -10.73
N VAL A 147 -3.21 -1.65 -10.54
CA VAL A 147 -3.53 -0.36 -11.17
C VAL A 147 -3.52 0.75 -10.12
N ARG A 148 -2.87 1.85 -10.44
CA ARG A 148 -2.82 3.08 -9.66
C ARG A 148 -3.79 4.12 -10.24
N SER A 149 -4.58 4.78 -9.40
CA SER A 149 -5.41 5.92 -9.79
C SER A 149 -4.67 7.24 -9.60
N ASP A 150 -4.93 8.21 -10.47
CA ASP A 150 -4.40 9.57 -10.36
C ASP A 150 -5.28 10.38 -9.38
N LEU A 151 -4.80 10.53 -8.14
CA LEU A 151 -5.54 11.22 -7.09
C LEU A 151 -5.61 12.73 -7.31
N ALA A 152 -4.57 13.34 -7.90
CA ALA A 152 -4.57 14.76 -8.20
C ALA A 152 -5.66 15.10 -9.23
N SER A 153 -5.76 14.33 -10.32
CA SER A 153 -6.82 14.48 -11.31
C SER A 153 -8.23 14.22 -10.75
N ILE A 154 -8.37 13.28 -9.81
CA ILE A 154 -9.65 13.06 -9.12
C ILE A 154 -10.00 14.27 -8.25
N ARG A 155 -9.03 14.88 -7.55
CA ARG A 155 -9.25 16.11 -6.78
C ARG A 155 -9.68 17.26 -7.69
N GLU A 156 -8.98 17.46 -8.80
CA GLU A 156 -9.36 18.47 -9.80
C GLU A 156 -10.79 18.27 -10.32
N ALA A 157 -11.21 17.03 -10.57
CA ALA A 157 -12.57 16.71 -11.00
C ALA A 157 -13.63 17.10 -9.95
N ILE A 158 -13.34 16.86 -8.65
CA ILE A 158 -14.22 17.28 -7.55
C ILE A 158 -14.33 18.80 -7.50
N ASP A 159 -13.21 19.51 -7.65
CA ASP A 159 -13.15 20.97 -7.63
C ASP A 159 -13.85 21.60 -8.83
N HIS A 160 -13.61 21.08 -10.03
CA HIS A 160 -14.26 21.54 -11.26
C HIS A 160 -15.79 21.34 -11.22
N ALA A 161 -16.26 20.30 -10.53
CA ALA A 161 -17.68 20.11 -10.28
C ALA A 161 -18.26 21.10 -9.26
N GLY A 162 -17.41 21.88 -8.57
CA GLY A 162 -17.81 22.75 -7.46
C GLY A 162 -18.41 21.98 -6.28
N SER A 163 -17.97 20.73 -6.07
CA SER A 163 -18.52 19.85 -5.04
C SER A 163 -17.82 20.05 -3.70
N ASP A 164 -18.60 20.10 -2.61
CA ASP A 164 -18.08 20.15 -1.25
C ASP A 164 -17.86 18.74 -0.66
N ALA A 165 -18.02 17.68 -1.45
CA ALA A 165 -17.83 16.31 -1.00
C ALA A 165 -16.44 16.11 -0.38
N LEU A 166 -16.37 15.28 0.64
CA LEU A 166 -15.10 14.84 1.23
C LEU A 166 -14.38 13.90 0.24
N PHE A 167 -13.06 13.94 0.22
CA PHE A 167 -12.27 13.05 -0.61
C PHE A 167 -11.56 12.00 0.26
N PHE A 168 -12.04 10.75 0.20
CA PHE A 168 -11.50 9.62 0.97
C PHE A 168 -10.63 8.73 0.10
N VAL A 169 -9.45 8.40 0.58
CA VAL A 169 -8.47 7.61 -0.15
C VAL A 169 -8.03 6.37 0.62
N ASP A 170 -8.20 5.23 0.00
CA ASP A 170 -7.51 4.01 0.38
C ASP A 170 -6.06 4.06 -0.13
N GLY A 171 -5.14 4.33 0.77
CA GLY A 171 -3.70 4.32 0.55
C GLY A 171 -3.02 3.09 1.18
N VAL A 172 -3.75 2.03 1.50
CA VAL A 172 -3.23 0.88 2.24
C VAL A 172 -2.03 0.24 1.54
N SER A 173 -2.02 0.13 0.23
CA SER A 173 -0.93 -0.48 -0.51
C SER A 173 -0.06 0.51 -1.30
N SER A 174 -0.21 1.81 -1.07
CA SER A 174 0.58 2.87 -1.71
C SER A 174 1.38 3.71 -0.71
N ILE A 175 0.78 4.12 0.41
CA ILE A 175 1.45 4.95 1.42
C ILE A 175 2.72 4.26 1.92
N ALA A 176 3.80 5.03 2.05
CA ALA A 176 5.17 4.61 2.38
C ALA A 176 5.84 3.72 1.30
N SER A 177 5.31 3.69 0.07
CA SER A 177 5.90 2.94 -1.05
C SER A 177 5.83 3.70 -2.37
N MET A 178 4.85 4.56 -2.53
CA MET A 178 4.61 5.43 -3.69
C MET A 178 4.36 6.84 -3.18
N ASP A 179 4.56 7.83 -4.03
CA ASP A 179 4.26 9.22 -3.68
C ASP A 179 2.82 9.37 -3.18
N PHE A 180 2.68 10.09 -2.07
CA PHE A 180 1.39 10.35 -1.45
C PHE A 180 1.41 11.71 -0.74
N GLN A 181 0.62 12.65 -1.23
CA GLN A 181 0.63 14.06 -0.82
C GLN A 181 -0.77 14.47 -0.35
N MET A 182 -1.12 14.13 0.92
CA MET A 182 -2.47 14.33 1.45
C MET A 182 -2.93 15.79 1.34
N ASP A 183 -2.08 16.74 1.77
CA ASP A 183 -2.44 18.17 1.78
C ASP A 183 -2.51 18.72 0.35
N GLU A 184 -1.53 18.39 -0.51
CA GLU A 184 -1.44 18.90 -1.88
C GLU A 184 -2.60 18.39 -2.75
N TRP A 185 -2.96 17.12 -2.59
CA TRP A 185 -4.08 16.53 -3.34
C TRP A 185 -5.44 16.72 -2.65
N GLY A 186 -5.52 17.57 -1.62
CA GLY A 186 -6.75 17.91 -0.94
C GLY A 186 -7.54 16.70 -0.43
N ILE A 187 -6.83 15.68 0.04
CA ILE A 187 -7.42 14.45 0.58
C ILE A 187 -7.97 14.73 1.98
N ASP A 188 -9.24 14.39 2.21
CA ASP A 188 -9.90 14.61 3.50
C ASP A 188 -9.72 13.44 4.46
N ALA A 189 -9.61 12.21 3.94
CA ALA A 189 -9.27 11.04 4.74
C ALA A 189 -8.32 10.12 3.97
N ALA A 190 -7.20 9.75 4.58
CA ALA A 190 -6.26 8.77 4.05
C ALA A 190 -6.14 7.59 5.02
N VAL A 191 -6.13 6.36 4.48
CA VAL A 191 -6.06 5.14 5.27
C VAL A 191 -4.87 4.31 4.83
N THR A 192 -4.09 3.81 5.82
CA THR A 192 -3.07 2.79 5.57
C THR A 192 -3.04 1.74 6.69
N GLY A 193 -2.19 0.74 6.52
CA GLY A 193 -2.02 -0.34 7.49
C GLY A 193 -0.56 -0.75 7.64
N SER A 194 -0.21 -1.25 8.83
CA SER A 194 1.16 -1.56 9.20
C SER A 194 1.86 -2.60 8.32
N GLN A 195 1.11 -3.55 7.73
CA GLN A 195 1.64 -4.72 7.02
C GLN A 195 1.99 -4.48 5.54
N LYS A 196 2.07 -3.23 5.12
CA LYS A 196 2.32 -2.79 3.74
C LYS A 196 3.63 -1.99 3.66
N GLY A 197 3.63 -0.79 3.12
CA GLY A 197 4.82 0.05 2.99
C GLY A 197 5.55 0.32 4.30
N LEU A 198 4.86 0.28 5.43
CA LEU A 198 5.46 0.42 6.76
C LEU A 198 6.21 -0.83 7.26
N MET A 199 6.23 -1.93 6.52
CA MET A 199 7.07 -3.11 6.75
C MET A 199 6.92 -3.78 8.14
N LEU A 200 5.73 -3.72 8.73
CA LEU A 200 5.41 -4.29 10.05
C LEU A 200 4.49 -5.52 9.89
N PRO A 201 4.32 -6.33 10.94
CA PRO A 201 3.18 -7.25 11.01
C PRO A 201 1.87 -6.48 10.92
N ALA A 202 0.80 -7.17 10.45
CA ALA A 202 -0.55 -6.63 10.54
C ALA A 202 -0.93 -6.39 12.00
N GLY A 203 -1.60 -5.27 12.28
CA GLY A 203 -2.06 -4.97 13.65
C GLY A 203 -2.23 -3.49 13.95
N LEU A 204 -1.79 -2.60 13.05
CA LEU A 204 -2.07 -1.16 13.14
C LEU A 204 -2.85 -0.70 11.92
N SER A 205 -3.93 0.01 12.18
CA SER A 205 -4.69 0.80 11.22
C SER A 205 -4.38 2.28 11.45
N ILE A 206 -3.96 2.98 10.43
CA ILE A 206 -3.57 4.38 10.50
C ILE A 206 -4.53 5.18 9.62
N VAL A 207 -5.16 6.18 10.22
CA VAL A 207 -6.11 7.07 9.57
C VAL A 207 -5.61 8.50 9.73
N ALA A 208 -5.54 9.24 8.63
CA ALA A 208 -5.28 10.67 8.64
C ALA A 208 -6.57 11.40 8.22
N LEU A 209 -7.00 12.39 9.00
CA LEU A 209 -8.18 13.20 8.69
C LEU A 209 -7.81 14.68 8.56
N SER A 210 -8.28 15.32 7.49
CA SER A 210 -8.20 16.77 7.32
C SER A 210 -9.05 17.50 8.38
N GLN A 211 -8.87 18.81 8.51
CA GLN A 211 -9.74 19.62 9.33
C GLN A 211 -11.20 19.53 8.86
N LYS A 212 -11.44 19.60 7.55
CA LYS A 212 -12.78 19.48 6.93
C LYS A 212 -13.46 18.15 7.30
N ALA A 213 -12.73 17.03 7.24
CA ALA A 213 -13.28 15.72 7.64
C ALA A 213 -13.61 15.66 9.13
N ARG A 214 -12.77 16.24 10.00
CA ARG A 214 -13.02 16.29 11.45
C ARG A 214 -14.22 17.19 11.79
N GLU A 215 -14.40 18.31 11.08
CA GLU A 215 -15.57 19.18 11.23
C GLU A 215 -16.86 18.47 10.79
N ALA A 216 -16.84 17.75 9.67
CA ALA A 216 -17.95 16.90 9.26
C ALA A 216 -18.28 15.83 10.31
N GLY A 217 -17.27 15.30 10.97
CA GLY A 217 -17.38 14.32 12.06
C GLY A 217 -18.18 14.79 13.27
N GLN A 218 -18.26 16.10 13.53
CA GLN A 218 -19.06 16.65 14.64
C GLN A 218 -20.56 16.37 14.47
N ASN A 219 -21.01 16.20 13.22
CA ASN A 219 -22.40 15.91 12.90
C ASN A 219 -22.61 14.46 12.40
N ALA A 220 -21.57 13.63 12.40
CA ALA A 220 -21.65 12.24 11.95
C ALA A 220 -22.45 11.38 12.91
N GLY A 221 -23.48 10.69 12.39
CA GLY A 221 -24.46 9.93 13.17
C GLY A 221 -24.25 8.42 13.18
N LEU A 222 -23.22 7.88 12.50
CA LEU A 222 -22.93 6.45 12.57
C LEU A 222 -22.38 6.07 13.94
N PRO A 223 -22.79 4.91 14.51
CA PRO A 223 -22.32 4.48 15.82
C PRO A 223 -20.83 4.12 15.76
N ARG A 224 -20.07 4.56 16.73
CA ARG A 224 -18.67 4.27 16.94
C ARG A 224 -18.34 4.25 18.42
N PHE A 225 -17.39 3.44 18.82
CA PHE A 225 -16.84 3.39 20.17
C PHE A 225 -15.34 3.11 20.13
N PHE A 226 -14.94 1.95 19.56
CA PHE A 226 -13.53 1.60 19.47
C PHE A 226 -12.78 2.48 18.47
N PHE A 227 -13.40 2.77 17.32
CA PHE A 227 -12.84 3.61 16.26
C PHE A 227 -13.23 5.08 16.40
N ASP A 228 -13.43 5.59 17.61
CA ASP A 228 -13.75 7.00 17.82
C ASP A 228 -12.50 7.86 17.72
N CYS A 229 -12.42 8.68 16.65
CA CYS A 229 -11.28 9.56 16.39
C CYS A 229 -11.22 10.73 17.37
N GLU A 230 -12.34 11.21 17.90
CA GLU A 230 -12.35 12.31 18.86
C GLU A 230 -11.73 11.87 20.19
N ILE A 231 -12.18 10.73 20.71
CA ILE A 231 -11.64 10.15 21.94
C ILE A 231 -10.16 9.78 21.74
N MET A 232 -9.83 9.12 20.61
CA MET A 232 -8.45 8.76 20.29
C MET A 232 -7.56 10.01 20.23
N GLY A 233 -8.00 11.04 19.53
CA GLY A 233 -7.25 12.29 19.38
C GLY A 233 -7.03 13.01 20.70
N ALA A 234 -8.04 13.13 21.54
CA ALA A 234 -7.92 13.77 22.86
C ALA A 234 -6.94 13.03 23.77
N MET A 235 -6.97 11.69 23.75
CA MET A 235 -6.06 10.86 24.56
C MET A 235 -4.63 10.90 24.05
N THR A 236 -4.41 10.88 22.73
CA THR A 236 -3.04 10.95 22.17
C THR A 236 -2.42 12.33 22.36
N ASP A 237 -3.20 13.40 22.30
CA ASP A 237 -2.76 14.77 22.65
C ASP A 237 -2.37 14.89 24.13
N ALA A 238 -3.00 14.10 25.01
CA ALA A 238 -2.66 13.98 26.42
C ALA A 238 -1.51 13.01 26.73
N GLY A 239 -0.87 12.43 25.71
CA GLY A 239 0.29 11.53 25.86
C GLY A 239 -0.07 10.07 26.11
N GLY A 240 -1.27 9.61 25.71
CA GLY A 240 -1.71 8.23 25.93
C GLY A 240 -2.65 7.70 24.84
N PHE A 241 -3.31 6.57 25.15
CA PHE A 241 -4.35 5.95 24.32
C PHE A 241 -5.60 5.67 25.15
N PRO A 242 -6.81 5.68 24.57
CA PRO A 242 -8.05 5.42 25.32
C PRO A 242 -8.18 3.97 25.79
N TYR A 243 -7.44 3.06 25.22
CA TYR A 243 -7.34 1.63 25.55
C TYR A 243 -5.90 1.16 25.38
N THR A 244 -5.57 -0.04 25.88
CA THR A 244 -4.20 -0.57 25.82
C THR A 244 -3.70 -0.65 24.37
N PRO A 245 -2.67 0.12 23.99
CA PRO A 245 -2.12 0.07 22.64
C PRO A 245 -1.19 -1.15 22.45
N PRO A 246 -0.97 -1.60 21.23
CA PRO A 246 -0.04 -2.69 20.92
C PRO A 246 1.41 -2.17 20.95
N MET A 247 1.98 -2.09 22.14
CA MET A 247 3.26 -1.42 22.43
C MET A 247 4.41 -1.89 21.53
N GLN A 248 4.51 -3.21 21.29
CA GLN A 248 5.55 -3.78 20.44
C GLN A 248 5.42 -3.31 19.00
N LEU A 249 4.18 -3.23 18.47
CA LEU A 249 3.95 -2.72 17.12
C LEU A 249 4.22 -1.22 17.01
N LEU A 250 3.93 -0.44 18.06
CA LEU A 250 4.26 0.99 18.08
C LEU A 250 5.77 1.23 18.11
N ALA A 251 6.52 0.42 18.85
CA ALA A 251 7.98 0.48 18.84
C ALA A 251 8.56 0.10 17.47
N GLY A 252 8.02 -0.96 16.85
CA GLY A 252 8.38 -1.32 15.49
C GLY A 252 8.02 -0.24 14.47
N LEU A 253 6.86 0.44 14.64
CA LEU A 253 6.43 1.55 13.79
C LEU A 253 7.41 2.74 13.90
N SER A 254 7.82 3.08 15.11
CA SER A 254 8.81 4.14 15.32
C SER A 254 10.10 3.83 14.55
N HIS A 255 10.61 2.60 14.65
CA HIS A 255 11.81 2.19 13.93
C HIS A 255 11.60 2.13 12.41
N SER A 256 10.43 1.68 11.94
CA SER A 256 10.10 1.69 10.51
C SER A 256 10.09 3.10 9.94
N LEU A 257 9.50 4.06 10.65
CA LEU A 257 9.49 5.47 10.25
C LEU A 257 10.91 6.04 10.20
N GLU A 258 11.74 5.72 11.19
CA GLU A 258 13.16 6.12 11.20
C GLU A 258 13.90 5.59 9.95
N LEU A 259 13.71 4.33 9.58
CA LEU A 259 14.33 3.75 8.37
C LEU A 259 13.86 4.46 7.10
N LEU A 260 12.55 4.65 6.93
CA LEU A 260 11.98 5.27 5.73
C LEU A 260 12.37 6.74 5.59
N LEU A 261 12.36 7.50 6.70
CA LEU A 261 12.70 8.92 6.67
C LEU A 261 14.19 9.16 6.54
N ASN A 262 15.05 8.28 7.08
CA ASN A 262 16.49 8.33 6.87
C ASN A 262 16.90 7.95 5.44
N GLU A 263 16.20 6.99 4.81
CA GLU A 263 16.38 6.69 3.37
C GLU A 263 15.95 7.90 2.51
N GLY A 264 14.93 8.64 2.96
CA GLY A 264 14.27 9.71 2.23
C GLY A 264 13.17 9.18 1.32
N LEU A 265 11.97 9.79 1.38
CA LEU A 265 10.78 9.27 0.69
C LEU A 265 10.96 9.18 -0.82
N ASP A 266 11.62 10.15 -1.46
CA ASP A 266 11.92 10.09 -2.89
C ASP A 266 12.76 8.86 -3.26
N GLN A 267 13.71 8.47 -2.40
CA GLN A 267 14.53 7.27 -2.60
C GLN A 267 13.70 6.00 -2.38
N VAL A 268 12.81 6.01 -1.38
CA VAL A 268 11.86 4.91 -1.14
C VAL A 268 10.97 4.71 -2.37
N PHE A 269 10.39 5.77 -2.93
CA PHE A 269 9.54 5.69 -4.12
C PHE A 269 10.34 5.24 -5.36
N SER A 270 11.52 5.82 -5.58
CA SER A 270 12.42 5.42 -6.67
C SER A 270 12.81 3.95 -6.58
N ARG A 271 13.08 3.44 -5.37
CA ARG A 271 13.41 2.02 -5.15
C ARG A 271 12.23 1.11 -5.49
N HIS A 272 11.01 1.46 -5.08
CA HIS A 272 9.81 0.69 -5.42
C HIS A 272 9.55 0.68 -6.94
N PHE A 273 9.65 1.84 -7.59
CA PHE A 273 9.55 1.94 -9.05
C PHE A 273 10.58 1.05 -9.77
N LYS A 274 11.86 1.11 -9.36
CA LYS A 274 12.92 0.28 -9.94
C LYS A 274 12.64 -1.20 -9.77
N MET A 275 12.14 -1.60 -8.60
CA MET A 275 11.79 -2.98 -8.29
C MET A 275 10.63 -3.46 -9.16
N ALA A 276 9.58 -2.65 -9.26
CA ALA A 276 8.41 -2.92 -10.09
C ALA A 276 8.79 -3.07 -11.57
N GLU A 277 9.63 -2.17 -12.07
CA GLU A 277 10.04 -2.19 -13.48
C GLU A 277 10.83 -3.47 -13.82
N GLY A 278 11.73 -3.93 -12.94
CA GLY A 278 12.41 -5.21 -13.16
C GLY A 278 11.44 -6.40 -13.25
N VAL A 279 10.36 -6.41 -12.48
CA VAL A 279 9.31 -7.42 -12.58
C VAL A 279 8.52 -7.27 -13.89
N ARG A 280 8.23 -6.04 -14.33
CA ARG A 280 7.57 -5.76 -15.62
C ARG A 280 8.43 -6.22 -16.82
N GLN A 281 9.75 -5.98 -16.76
CA GLN A 281 10.69 -6.46 -17.78
C GLN A 281 10.72 -7.99 -17.86
N ALA A 282 10.71 -8.67 -16.70
CA ALA A 282 10.60 -10.13 -16.67
C ALA A 282 9.28 -10.62 -17.29
N THR A 283 8.16 -9.96 -16.98
CA THR A 283 6.83 -10.28 -17.52
C THR A 283 6.81 -10.15 -19.05
N ALA A 284 7.36 -9.06 -19.59
CA ALA A 284 7.47 -8.85 -21.01
C ALA A 284 8.36 -9.93 -21.70
N ALA A 285 9.47 -10.32 -21.06
CA ALA A 285 10.34 -11.38 -21.58
C ALA A 285 9.67 -12.77 -21.59
N TRP A 286 8.72 -13.02 -20.69
CA TRP A 286 7.86 -14.22 -20.72
C TRP A 286 6.79 -14.17 -21.82
N GLY A 287 6.60 -13.03 -22.50
CA GLY A 287 5.54 -12.82 -23.47
C GLY A 287 4.15 -12.76 -22.83
N MET A 288 4.05 -12.33 -21.57
CA MET A 288 2.81 -12.23 -20.83
C MET A 288 2.34 -10.78 -20.70
N ASP A 289 1.02 -10.59 -20.68
CA ASP A 289 0.41 -9.29 -20.48
C ASP A 289 0.27 -8.94 -18.99
N LEU A 290 0.38 -7.64 -18.69
CA LEU A 290 -0.04 -7.10 -17.42
C LEU A 290 -1.57 -6.94 -17.36
N CYS A 291 -2.15 -7.04 -16.17
CA CYS A 291 -3.56 -6.64 -15.98
C CYS A 291 -3.71 -5.13 -16.29
N CYS A 292 -2.82 -4.29 -15.77
CA CYS A 292 -2.79 -2.86 -16.11
C CYS A 292 -2.39 -2.66 -17.57
N GLN A 293 -3.29 -2.07 -18.39
CA GLN A 293 -3.06 -1.89 -19.82
C GLN A 293 -2.20 -0.68 -20.15
N ASP A 294 -2.33 0.39 -19.39
CA ASP A 294 -1.54 1.61 -19.56
C ASP A 294 -0.48 1.71 -18.46
N LEU A 295 0.78 1.55 -18.85
CA LEU A 295 1.90 1.48 -17.94
C LEU A 295 2.09 2.76 -17.09
N GLN A 296 1.56 3.90 -17.51
CA GLN A 296 1.59 5.11 -16.69
C GLN A 296 0.79 4.95 -15.37
N PHE A 297 -0.18 4.04 -15.35
CA PHE A 297 -0.99 3.69 -14.17
C PHE A 297 -0.59 2.36 -13.53
N ALA A 298 0.51 1.75 -13.98
CA ALA A 298 0.99 0.53 -13.35
C ALA A 298 1.46 0.78 -11.91
N SER A 299 1.11 -0.13 -11.02
CA SER A 299 1.49 -0.07 -9.61
C SER A 299 2.99 -0.31 -9.40
N ASP A 300 3.59 0.47 -8.48
CA ASP A 300 4.97 0.25 -8.06
C ASP A 300 5.09 -0.68 -6.84
N THR A 301 3.98 -1.29 -6.39
CA THR A 301 3.97 -2.17 -5.21
C THR A 301 3.56 -3.60 -5.52
N VAL A 302 2.88 -3.82 -6.63
CA VAL A 302 2.41 -5.14 -7.09
C VAL A 302 2.32 -5.17 -8.61
N THR A 303 2.77 -6.26 -9.20
CA THR A 303 2.56 -6.55 -10.62
C THR A 303 1.57 -7.70 -10.74
N THR A 304 0.43 -7.46 -11.38
CA THR A 304 -0.59 -8.46 -11.69
C THR A 304 -0.42 -8.91 -13.14
N ILE A 305 -0.12 -10.19 -13.32
CA ILE A 305 0.29 -10.78 -14.58
C ILE A 305 -0.81 -11.73 -15.04
N MET A 306 -1.30 -11.52 -16.26
CA MET A 306 -2.31 -12.38 -16.88
C MET A 306 -1.67 -13.68 -17.35
N VAL A 307 -2.29 -14.82 -17.02
CA VAL A 307 -1.82 -16.11 -17.54
C VAL A 307 -2.36 -16.36 -18.95
N PRO A 308 -1.59 -17.06 -19.81
CA PRO A 308 -2.07 -17.42 -21.15
C PRO A 308 -3.30 -18.33 -21.11
N ASP A 309 -4.10 -18.32 -22.17
CA ASP A 309 -5.25 -19.19 -22.31
C ASP A 309 -4.88 -20.69 -22.10
N GLY A 310 -5.70 -21.38 -21.31
CA GLY A 310 -5.48 -22.77 -20.96
C GLY A 310 -4.57 -23.01 -19.74
N PHE A 311 -4.04 -21.96 -19.15
CA PHE A 311 -3.27 -22.02 -17.90
C PHE A 311 -4.05 -21.44 -16.73
N ASP A 312 -3.65 -21.79 -15.51
CA ASP A 312 -4.34 -21.38 -14.27
C ASP A 312 -3.32 -20.75 -13.31
N GLY A 313 -3.52 -19.47 -13.00
CA GLY A 313 -2.67 -18.68 -12.10
C GLY A 313 -2.68 -19.20 -10.65
N ASP A 314 -3.82 -19.70 -10.15
CA ASP A 314 -3.92 -20.23 -8.80
C ASP A 314 -3.13 -21.55 -8.67
N ARG A 315 -3.17 -22.40 -9.72
CA ARG A 315 -2.36 -23.61 -9.79
C ARG A 315 -0.85 -23.29 -9.88
N LEU A 316 -0.48 -22.24 -10.60
CA LEU A 316 0.92 -21.79 -10.67
C LEU A 316 1.44 -21.38 -9.29
N VAL A 317 0.68 -20.55 -8.58
CA VAL A 317 1.03 -20.08 -7.22
C VAL A 317 1.13 -21.24 -6.24
N ALA A 318 0.15 -22.15 -6.26
CA ALA A 318 0.18 -23.36 -5.43
C ALA A 318 1.41 -24.23 -5.71
N HIS A 319 1.75 -24.46 -6.99
CA HIS A 319 2.93 -25.23 -7.38
C HIS A 319 4.24 -24.58 -6.91
N ALA A 320 4.36 -23.25 -7.05
CA ALA A 320 5.52 -22.50 -6.57
C ALA A 320 5.71 -22.65 -5.04
N TYR A 321 4.61 -22.65 -4.28
CA TYR A 321 4.65 -22.87 -2.85
C TYR A 321 4.99 -24.33 -2.48
N ASP A 322 4.30 -25.30 -3.04
CA ASP A 322 4.43 -26.70 -2.69
C ASP A 322 5.80 -27.28 -3.09
N ARG A 323 6.31 -26.88 -4.26
CA ARG A 323 7.56 -27.42 -4.81
C ARG A 323 8.78 -26.66 -4.33
N TYR A 324 8.70 -25.33 -4.22
CA TYR A 324 9.85 -24.45 -3.99
C TYR A 324 9.76 -23.67 -2.68
N GLY A 325 8.63 -23.73 -1.94
CA GLY A 325 8.43 -23.06 -0.67
C GLY A 325 8.35 -21.54 -0.78
N MET A 326 7.97 -21.01 -1.95
CA MET A 326 7.91 -19.56 -2.18
C MET A 326 6.50 -19.09 -2.47
N SER A 327 6.07 -18.01 -1.80
CA SER A 327 4.71 -17.51 -1.84
C SER A 327 4.55 -16.35 -2.82
N PHE A 328 3.54 -16.45 -3.68
CA PHE A 328 3.09 -15.38 -4.58
C PHE A 328 1.61 -15.09 -4.35
N GLY A 329 1.09 -14.00 -4.92
CA GLY A 329 -0.32 -13.66 -4.84
C GLY A 329 -1.15 -14.39 -5.91
N VAL A 330 -2.28 -14.93 -5.54
CA VAL A 330 -3.27 -15.45 -6.51
C VAL A 330 -4.06 -14.28 -7.13
N GLY A 331 -4.68 -14.50 -8.29
CA GLY A 331 -5.69 -13.60 -8.84
C GLY A 331 -6.88 -13.44 -7.88
N LEU A 332 -7.51 -12.28 -7.85
CA LEU A 332 -8.63 -12.00 -6.95
C LEU A 332 -9.90 -11.61 -7.73
N GLY A 333 -11.05 -12.02 -7.21
CA GLY A 333 -12.34 -11.66 -7.79
C GLY A 333 -12.47 -12.13 -9.24
N GLN A 334 -12.65 -11.21 -10.19
CA GLN A 334 -12.75 -11.52 -11.62
C GLN A 334 -11.46 -12.10 -12.21
N LEU A 335 -10.30 -11.89 -11.55
CA LEU A 335 -8.99 -12.37 -12.00
C LEU A 335 -8.61 -13.72 -11.40
N ALA A 336 -9.47 -14.36 -10.59
CA ALA A 336 -9.20 -15.68 -10.00
C ALA A 336 -8.93 -16.71 -11.09
N GLY A 337 -7.83 -17.45 -10.97
CA GLY A 337 -7.34 -18.40 -11.98
C GLY A 337 -6.78 -17.76 -13.27
N GLN A 338 -7.14 -16.51 -13.59
CA GLN A 338 -6.74 -15.83 -14.82
C GLN A 338 -5.45 -15.00 -14.67
N ALA A 339 -5.00 -14.79 -13.44
CA ALA A 339 -3.81 -14.01 -13.16
C ALA A 339 -3.11 -14.49 -11.91
N PHE A 340 -1.85 -14.14 -11.77
CA PHE A 340 -1.10 -14.21 -10.53
C PHE A 340 -0.46 -12.85 -10.23
N ARG A 341 -0.01 -12.64 -8.98
CA ARG A 341 0.55 -11.36 -8.57
C ARG A 341 1.92 -11.54 -7.92
N ILE A 342 2.83 -10.65 -8.27
CA ILE A 342 4.13 -10.50 -7.63
C ILE A 342 4.11 -9.21 -6.83
N GLY A 343 4.13 -9.33 -5.50
CA GLY A 343 4.27 -8.18 -4.61
C GLY A 343 5.75 -7.82 -4.45
N HIS A 344 6.04 -6.53 -4.57
CA HIS A 344 7.41 -6.03 -4.49
C HIS A 344 7.54 -4.77 -3.62
N LEU A 345 6.56 -4.58 -2.70
CA LEU A 345 6.56 -3.47 -1.74
C LEU A 345 7.35 -3.80 -0.46
N GLY A 346 7.76 -2.75 0.25
CA GLY A 346 8.50 -2.85 1.51
C GLY A 346 10.01 -2.94 1.31
N ALA A 347 10.69 -3.76 2.09
CA ALA A 347 12.15 -3.88 2.08
C ALA A 347 12.65 -5.04 1.19
N LEU A 348 12.15 -5.12 -0.04
CA LEU A 348 12.63 -6.13 -0.99
C LEU A 348 13.90 -5.63 -1.68
N SER A 349 14.95 -6.49 -1.77
CA SER A 349 16.16 -6.22 -2.52
C SER A 349 16.10 -6.83 -3.91
N GLU A 350 16.97 -6.37 -4.82
CA GLU A 350 17.10 -6.90 -6.19
C GLU A 350 17.45 -8.40 -6.18
N ALA A 351 18.34 -8.81 -5.26
CA ALA A 351 18.71 -10.22 -5.13
C ALA A 351 17.51 -11.09 -4.73
N GLN A 352 16.66 -10.58 -3.81
CA GLN A 352 15.43 -11.27 -3.44
C GLN A 352 14.46 -11.29 -4.61
N ALA A 353 14.26 -10.17 -5.33
CA ALA A 353 13.39 -10.11 -6.49
C ALA A 353 13.82 -11.11 -7.56
N LEU A 354 15.11 -11.16 -7.90
CA LEU A 354 15.65 -12.14 -8.85
C LEU A 354 15.42 -13.59 -8.38
N SER A 355 15.54 -13.87 -7.08
CA SER A 355 15.24 -15.20 -6.56
C SER A 355 13.75 -15.57 -6.73
N GLY A 356 12.84 -14.61 -6.51
CA GLY A 356 11.41 -14.79 -6.74
C GLY A 356 11.08 -15.03 -8.22
N LEU A 357 11.66 -14.23 -9.10
CA LEU A 357 11.49 -14.38 -10.55
C LEU A 357 12.02 -15.73 -11.04
N ALA A 358 13.17 -16.18 -10.53
CA ALA A 358 13.71 -17.50 -10.89
C ALA A 358 12.78 -18.65 -10.45
N VAL A 359 12.20 -18.55 -9.25
CA VAL A 359 11.32 -19.59 -8.74
C VAL A 359 9.99 -19.62 -9.50
N ILE A 360 9.36 -18.48 -9.75
CA ILE A 360 8.09 -18.47 -10.50
C ILE A 360 8.30 -18.96 -11.94
N GLU A 361 9.45 -18.63 -12.55
CA GLU A 361 9.83 -19.10 -13.87
C GLU A 361 10.03 -20.62 -13.90
N MET A 362 10.71 -21.21 -12.88
CA MET A 362 10.81 -22.67 -12.74
C MET A 362 9.43 -23.32 -12.61
N ALA A 363 8.54 -22.73 -11.80
CA ALA A 363 7.18 -23.24 -11.63
C ALA A 363 6.35 -23.17 -12.92
N MET A 364 6.53 -22.11 -13.72
CA MET A 364 5.91 -22.01 -15.04
C MET A 364 6.40 -23.10 -15.99
N LEU A 365 7.72 -23.36 -16.02
CA LEU A 365 8.31 -24.43 -16.85
C LEU A 365 7.81 -25.81 -16.44
N ASP A 366 7.73 -26.11 -15.13
CA ASP A 366 7.20 -27.37 -14.62
C ASP A 366 5.74 -27.61 -15.04
N LEU A 367 4.96 -26.55 -15.17
CA LEU A 367 3.56 -26.59 -15.58
C LEU A 367 3.36 -26.47 -17.10
N GLY A 368 4.44 -26.37 -17.87
CA GLY A 368 4.40 -26.34 -19.34
C GLY A 368 4.00 -24.98 -19.93
N TYR A 369 4.19 -23.87 -19.20
CA TYR A 369 3.98 -22.55 -19.77
C TYR A 369 4.92 -22.32 -20.96
N PRO A 370 4.48 -21.62 -22.02
CA PRO A 370 5.24 -21.43 -23.25
C PRO A 370 6.29 -20.32 -23.10
N ILE A 371 7.20 -20.47 -22.14
CA ILE A 371 8.28 -19.51 -21.87
C ILE A 371 9.66 -20.14 -22.13
N THR A 372 10.65 -19.29 -22.36
CA THR A 372 12.05 -19.72 -22.42
C THR A 372 12.68 -19.61 -21.04
N GLY A 373 13.27 -20.70 -20.52
CA GLY A 373 13.89 -20.70 -19.20
C GLY A 373 15.02 -19.67 -19.08
N GLY A 374 15.01 -18.89 -18.01
CA GLY A 374 16.01 -17.86 -17.73
C GLY A 374 15.71 -16.49 -18.36
N CYS A 375 14.74 -16.37 -19.27
CA CYS A 375 14.52 -15.12 -20.02
C CYS A 375 14.03 -13.98 -19.13
N GLY A 376 13.10 -14.22 -18.22
CA GLY A 376 12.58 -13.20 -17.31
C GLY A 376 13.62 -12.75 -16.29
N VAL A 377 14.37 -13.71 -15.73
CA VAL A 377 15.47 -13.40 -14.80
C VAL A 377 16.54 -12.55 -15.49
N ALA A 378 16.93 -12.90 -16.75
CA ALA A 378 17.92 -12.15 -17.52
C ALA A 378 17.45 -10.71 -17.81
N ALA A 379 16.18 -10.53 -18.20
CA ALA A 379 15.61 -9.21 -18.47
C ALA A 379 15.59 -8.33 -17.21
N ALA A 380 15.14 -8.86 -16.08
CA ALA A 380 15.15 -8.12 -14.80
C ALA A 380 16.58 -7.80 -14.35
N GLN A 381 17.53 -8.73 -14.51
CA GLN A 381 18.92 -8.51 -14.16
C GLN A 381 19.56 -7.39 -15.00
N GLU A 382 19.29 -7.35 -16.31
CA GLU A 382 19.80 -6.28 -17.17
C GLU A 382 19.22 -4.93 -16.78
N TRP A 383 17.91 -4.85 -16.46
CA TRP A 383 17.29 -3.66 -15.96
C TRP A 383 17.94 -3.18 -14.65
N TYR A 384 18.07 -4.05 -13.64
CA TYR A 384 18.65 -3.66 -12.36
C TYR A 384 20.10 -3.18 -12.50
N ARG A 385 20.90 -3.82 -13.35
CA ARG A 385 22.27 -3.38 -13.65
C ARG A 385 22.32 -1.98 -14.29
N SER A 386 21.47 -1.72 -15.28
CA SER A 386 21.46 -0.44 -16.01
C SER A 386 20.93 0.72 -15.15
N ALA A 387 19.93 0.46 -14.32
CA ALA A 387 19.33 1.46 -13.44
C ALA A 387 20.30 1.96 -12.34
N PHE A 388 21.35 1.20 -12.01
CA PHE A 388 22.36 1.57 -11.00
C PHE A 388 23.66 2.15 -11.59
N SER A 389 23.87 2.11 -12.89
CA SER A 389 25.10 2.62 -13.52
C SER A 389 25.26 4.15 -13.44
N GLY A 390 24.35 4.87 -12.79
CA GLY A 390 24.49 6.30 -12.47
C GLY A 390 25.22 6.61 -11.15
N HIS A 391 25.54 5.61 -10.33
CA HIS A 391 26.42 5.75 -9.17
C HIS A 391 27.74 5.09 -9.49
N SER A 392 28.70 5.89 -9.97
CA SER A 392 30.10 5.47 -10.03
C SER A 392 30.53 5.13 -8.60
N VAL A 393 30.70 3.85 -8.33
CA VAL A 393 31.52 3.43 -7.20
C VAL A 393 32.92 3.96 -7.52
N ASP A 394 33.36 5.01 -6.81
CA ASP A 394 34.73 5.45 -6.88
C ASP A 394 35.62 4.29 -6.44
N ALA A 395 36.19 3.60 -7.43
CA ALA A 395 37.15 2.52 -7.24
C ALA A 395 38.56 3.05 -6.86
N SER A 396 38.63 4.23 -6.24
CA SER A 396 39.90 4.87 -5.88
C SER A 396 40.29 4.76 -4.39
N ALA A 397 39.73 3.79 -3.65
CA ALA A 397 40.16 3.48 -2.29
C ALA A 397 40.42 1.98 -2.09
N ALA A 398 41.13 1.36 -3.02
CA ALA A 398 41.85 0.13 -2.71
C ALA A 398 43.27 0.55 -2.35
N ASP A 399 43.51 0.73 -1.06
CA ASP A 399 44.83 0.91 -0.50
C ASP A 399 45.60 -0.41 -0.64
N ASP A 400 46.60 -0.40 -1.56
CA ASP A 400 47.60 -1.43 -1.75
C ASP A 400 48.60 -1.42 -0.56
N SER A 401 48.20 -1.95 0.59
CA SER A 401 49.19 -2.24 1.65
C SER A 401 48.66 -3.31 2.61
N ALA A 402 48.86 -4.58 2.29
CA ALA A 402 49.16 -5.63 3.27
C ALA A 402 49.17 -7.02 2.58
N CYS A 403 50.31 -7.31 1.91
CA CYS A 403 50.71 -8.67 1.64
C CYS A 403 52.24 -8.73 1.55
N GLU A 404 52.90 -8.55 2.71
CA GLU A 404 54.26 -9.03 2.91
C GLU A 404 54.33 -9.56 4.35
N ASP A 405 55.03 -10.71 4.45
CA ASP A 405 55.47 -11.39 5.66
C ASP A 405 54.49 -12.27 6.45
N VAL A 406 54.37 -13.54 6.05
CA VAL A 406 54.64 -14.68 6.94
C VAL A 406 55.34 -15.79 6.16
N ALA A 407 56.68 -15.90 6.38
CA ALA A 407 57.45 -17.09 6.13
C ALA A 407 57.35 -18.07 7.31
#